data_5443527cc8400fb5b916959e8b67b178
#
_entry.id   5443527cc8400fb5b916959e8b67b178
#
_cell.length_a   1.000
_cell.length_b   1.000
_cell.length_c   1.000
_cell.angle_alpha   90.00
_cell.angle_beta   90.00
_cell.angle_gamma   90.00
#
_symmetry.space_group_name_H-M   'P 1'
#
loop_
_entity.id
_entity.type
_entity.pdbx_description
1 polymer ?
#
loop_
_entity_poly.entity_id
_entity_poly.type
_entity_poly.pdbx_seq_one_letter_code
_entity_poly.pdbx_strand_id
1 'polypeptide(L)'
;MTAIQLIVGLGNPGAEYEQTRHNAGALFVERVAAAKGVSLAADKKYFGLVGKFSHQGRDVRLLIPTTYMNRSGQSVAALANFFRIPPAAILVAHDELDMLPGIAKLKQGGGHGGHNGLRDIIAQLGNQNSFYRLRLGIGHPGDKNLVSGFVLGRAPRSEQEKLEASIDFALDVLPEMLAGDWTKAMQQLHSQKA
;
A
#
# COMPACT_ATOMS: atom_id res chain seq x y z
N MET A 1 -18.08 11.45 -1.59
CA MET A 1 -17.18 10.41 -1.07
C MET A 1 -16.87 9.41 -2.17
N THR A 2 -15.61 9.14 -2.39
CA THR A 2 -15.19 8.19 -3.42
C THR A 2 -14.90 6.84 -2.78
N ALA A 3 -15.63 5.83 -3.24
CA ALA A 3 -15.42 4.46 -2.78
C ALA A 3 -14.17 3.87 -3.44
N ILE A 4 -13.41 3.09 -2.69
CA ILE A 4 -12.22 2.42 -3.21
C ILE A 4 -12.60 1.27 -4.14
N GLN A 5 -11.95 1.21 -5.30
CA GLN A 5 -12.10 0.16 -6.30
C GLN A 5 -10.82 -0.66 -6.48
N LEU A 6 -9.68 -0.13 -6.04
CA LEU A 6 -8.37 -0.79 -6.16
C LEU A 6 -7.53 -0.53 -4.92
N ILE A 7 -6.99 -1.59 -4.34
CA ILE A 7 -6.02 -1.54 -3.25
C ILE A 7 -4.70 -2.09 -3.76
N VAL A 8 -3.65 -1.27 -3.70
CA VAL A 8 -2.31 -1.60 -4.17
C VAL A 8 -1.38 -1.74 -2.97
N GLY A 9 -0.59 -2.78 -2.94
CA GLY A 9 0.47 -2.94 -1.94
C GLY A 9 1.84 -2.96 -2.60
N LEU A 10 2.72 -2.05 -2.22
CA LEU A 10 4.03 -1.91 -2.83
C LEU A 10 5.09 -2.80 -2.17
N GLY A 11 5.92 -3.42 -3.02
CA GLY A 11 7.03 -4.25 -2.62
C GLY A 11 7.84 -4.69 -3.82
N ASN A 12 9.04 -5.18 -3.57
CA ASN A 12 9.87 -5.80 -4.61
C ASN A 12 9.56 -7.29 -4.71
N PRO A 13 9.62 -7.86 -5.93
CA PRO A 13 9.37 -9.29 -6.14
C PRO A 13 10.57 -10.14 -5.72
N GLY A 14 10.29 -11.38 -5.37
CA GLY A 14 11.31 -12.38 -5.06
C GLY A 14 11.44 -12.67 -3.57
N ALA A 15 11.84 -13.91 -3.25
CA ALA A 15 11.96 -14.38 -1.87
C ALA A 15 12.97 -13.55 -1.05
N GLU A 16 14.00 -13.01 -1.72
CA GLU A 16 15.03 -12.18 -1.07
C GLU A 16 14.49 -10.86 -0.50
N TYR A 17 13.36 -10.38 -1.03
CA TYR A 17 12.75 -9.13 -0.58
C TYR A 17 11.54 -9.33 0.36
N GLU A 18 11.11 -10.57 0.52
CA GLU A 18 10.03 -10.86 1.46
C GLU A 18 10.41 -10.41 2.87
N GLN A 19 9.47 -9.80 3.57
CA GLN A 19 9.67 -9.29 4.93
C GLN A 19 10.72 -8.18 5.05
N THR A 20 11.19 -7.61 3.94
CA THR A 20 11.96 -6.36 4.03
C THR A 20 11.00 -5.21 4.35
N ARG A 21 11.55 -4.12 4.93
CA ARG A 21 10.75 -2.94 5.27
C ARG A 21 10.02 -2.38 4.05
N HIS A 22 10.67 -2.41 2.89
CA HIS A 22 10.11 -1.88 1.63
C HIS A 22 8.88 -2.66 1.15
N ASN A 23 8.68 -3.87 1.64
CA ASN A 23 7.54 -4.72 1.27
C ASN A 23 6.36 -4.61 2.26
N ALA A 24 6.37 -3.62 3.16
CA ALA A 24 5.28 -3.43 4.12
C ALA A 24 3.91 -3.28 3.44
N GLY A 25 3.85 -2.54 2.34
CA GLY A 25 2.60 -2.37 1.58
C GLY A 25 2.09 -3.67 0.99
N ALA A 26 2.98 -4.47 0.42
CA ALA A 26 2.62 -5.78 -0.13
C ALA A 26 2.07 -6.69 0.98
N LEU A 27 2.67 -6.67 2.16
CA LEU A 27 2.18 -7.44 3.31
C LEU A 27 0.75 -7.05 3.67
N PHE A 28 0.44 -5.76 3.66
CA PHE A 28 -0.93 -5.29 3.94
C PHE A 28 -1.93 -5.91 2.96
N VAL A 29 -1.64 -5.87 1.66
CA VAL A 29 -2.56 -6.43 0.65
C VAL A 29 -2.68 -7.96 0.78
N GLU A 30 -1.60 -8.66 1.10
CA GLU A 30 -1.66 -10.09 1.39
C GLU A 30 -2.61 -10.39 2.57
N ARG A 31 -2.57 -9.56 3.62
CA ARG A 31 -3.46 -9.70 4.77
C ARG A 31 -4.91 -9.37 4.43
N VAL A 32 -5.15 -8.38 3.58
CA VAL A 32 -6.50 -8.10 3.05
C VAL A 32 -7.03 -9.30 2.29
N ALA A 33 -6.22 -9.87 1.40
CA ALA A 33 -6.61 -11.04 0.61
C ALA A 33 -6.98 -12.22 1.53
N ALA A 34 -6.16 -12.50 2.53
CA ALA A 34 -6.43 -13.56 3.50
C ALA A 34 -7.74 -13.32 4.26
N ALA A 35 -7.98 -12.09 4.71
CA ALA A 35 -9.19 -11.73 5.46
C ALA A 35 -10.45 -11.85 4.59
N LYS A 36 -10.34 -11.64 3.28
CA LYS A 36 -11.46 -11.72 2.33
C LYS A 36 -11.57 -13.08 1.64
N GLY A 37 -10.71 -14.02 1.96
CA GLY A 37 -10.71 -15.34 1.32
C GLY A 37 -10.34 -15.31 -0.15
N VAL A 38 -9.50 -14.34 -0.56
CA VAL A 38 -9.06 -14.15 -1.94
C VAL A 38 -7.68 -14.74 -2.13
N SER A 39 -7.51 -15.53 -3.19
CA SER A 39 -6.18 -16.00 -3.61
C SER A 39 -5.64 -15.02 -4.64
N LEU A 40 -4.42 -14.49 -4.37
CA LEU A 40 -3.73 -13.64 -5.33
C LEU A 40 -3.03 -14.51 -6.35
N ALA A 41 -3.15 -14.16 -7.63
CA ALA A 41 -2.56 -14.90 -8.74
C ALA A 41 -1.81 -13.97 -9.68
N ALA A 42 -0.69 -14.43 -10.21
CA ALA A 42 0.10 -13.64 -11.17
C ALA A 42 -0.69 -13.41 -12.45
N ASP A 43 -0.71 -12.17 -12.91
CA ASP A 43 -1.33 -11.78 -14.18
C ASP A 43 -0.37 -10.87 -14.95
N LYS A 44 0.19 -11.40 -16.04
CA LYS A 44 1.16 -10.68 -16.86
C LYS A 44 0.57 -9.41 -17.47
N LYS A 45 -0.74 -9.38 -17.70
CA LYS A 45 -1.43 -8.22 -18.26
C LYS A 45 -1.28 -6.99 -17.40
N TYR A 46 -1.17 -7.18 -16.09
CA TYR A 46 -1.07 -6.09 -15.10
C TYR A 46 0.28 -6.08 -14.38
N PHE A 47 1.23 -6.90 -14.78
CA PHE A 47 2.57 -6.94 -14.18
C PHE A 47 2.53 -7.11 -12.66
N GLY A 48 1.64 -7.98 -12.17
CA GLY A 48 1.49 -8.14 -10.72
C GLY A 48 0.65 -9.33 -10.31
N LEU A 49 0.55 -9.50 -9.00
CA LEU A 49 -0.39 -10.44 -8.38
C LEU A 49 -1.72 -9.72 -8.21
N VAL A 50 -2.80 -10.36 -8.63
CA VAL A 50 -4.12 -9.75 -8.63
C VAL A 50 -5.14 -10.64 -7.93
N GLY A 51 -6.15 -10.00 -7.37
CA GLY A 51 -7.30 -10.65 -6.79
C GLY A 51 -8.49 -9.70 -6.80
N LYS A 52 -9.65 -10.21 -6.41
CA LYS A 52 -10.88 -9.42 -6.43
C LYS A 52 -11.84 -9.97 -5.37
N PHE A 53 -12.52 -9.09 -4.68
CA PHE A 53 -13.64 -9.46 -3.83
C PHE A 53 -14.80 -8.49 -4.04
N SER A 54 -16.00 -8.94 -3.70
CA SER A 54 -17.20 -8.10 -3.76
C SER A 54 -17.44 -7.47 -2.40
N HIS A 55 -17.69 -6.17 -2.39
CA HIS A 55 -18.07 -5.43 -1.19
C HIS A 55 -19.32 -4.60 -1.51
N GLN A 56 -20.43 -4.95 -0.87
CA GLN A 56 -21.72 -4.26 -1.08
C GLN A 56 -22.09 -4.12 -2.57
N GLY A 57 -21.93 -5.21 -3.31
CA GLY A 57 -22.27 -5.26 -4.73
C GLY A 57 -21.26 -4.63 -5.67
N ARG A 58 -20.13 -4.15 -5.16
CA ARG A 58 -19.06 -3.57 -5.98
C ARG A 58 -17.82 -4.46 -5.97
N ASP A 59 -17.13 -4.51 -7.10
CA ASP A 59 -15.83 -5.18 -7.18
C ASP A 59 -14.74 -4.29 -6.58
N VAL A 60 -13.96 -4.86 -5.67
CA VAL A 60 -12.73 -4.24 -5.15
C VAL A 60 -11.57 -5.13 -5.58
N ARG A 61 -10.63 -4.56 -6.32
CA ARG A 61 -9.48 -5.29 -6.83
C ARG A 61 -8.28 -5.09 -5.94
N LEU A 62 -7.47 -6.15 -5.83
CA LEU A 62 -6.20 -6.15 -5.11
C LEU A 62 -5.08 -6.31 -6.11
N LEU A 63 -3.98 -5.57 -5.90
CA LEU A 63 -2.81 -5.61 -6.75
C LEU A 63 -1.54 -5.50 -5.93
N ILE A 64 -0.64 -6.45 -6.13
CA ILE A 64 0.75 -6.33 -5.68
C ILE A 64 1.61 -6.32 -6.95
N PRO A 65 2.18 -5.16 -7.33
CA PRO A 65 3.08 -5.12 -8.48
C PRO A 65 4.23 -6.11 -8.28
N THR A 66 4.57 -6.86 -9.34
CA THR A 66 5.72 -7.75 -9.36
C THR A 66 6.86 -7.19 -10.21
N THR A 67 6.75 -5.92 -10.58
CA THR A 67 7.85 -5.09 -11.06
C THR A 67 8.76 -4.77 -9.88
N TYR A 68 10.00 -4.35 -10.14
CA TYR A 68 10.77 -3.73 -9.08
C TYR A 68 10.10 -2.42 -8.64
N MET A 69 10.42 -1.98 -7.43
CA MET A 69 9.74 -0.85 -6.80
C MET A 69 9.66 0.39 -7.69
N ASN A 70 10.74 0.74 -8.37
CA ASN A 70 10.81 1.94 -9.23
C ASN A 70 9.97 1.83 -10.51
N ARG A 71 9.30 0.72 -10.76
CA ARG A 71 8.38 0.52 -11.89
C ARG A 71 6.97 0.13 -11.43
N SER A 72 6.64 0.37 -10.18
CA SER A 72 5.33 0.05 -9.63
C SER A 72 4.19 0.70 -10.41
N GLY A 73 4.42 1.88 -10.96
CA GLY A 73 3.41 2.62 -11.73
C GLY A 73 3.00 1.94 -13.02
N GLN A 74 3.89 1.17 -13.65
CA GLN A 74 3.55 0.38 -14.83
C GLN A 74 2.40 -0.59 -14.54
N SER A 75 2.48 -1.27 -13.42
CA SER A 75 1.45 -2.22 -12.99
C SER A 75 0.15 -1.52 -12.62
N VAL A 76 0.24 -0.48 -11.80
CA VAL A 76 -0.94 0.26 -11.34
C VAL A 76 -1.67 0.89 -12.52
N ALA A 77 -0.94 1.55 -13.43
CA ALA A 77 -1.54 2.19 -14.60
C ALA A 77 -2.19 1.17 -15.53
N ALA A 78 -1.56 0.02 -15.76
CA ALA A 78 -2.11 -1.02 -16.63
C ALA A 78 -3.48 -1.50 -16.12
N LEU A 79 -3.60 -1.76 -14.82
CA LEU A 79 -4.85 -2.23 -14.25
C LEU A 79 -5.89 -1.10 -14.16
N ALA A 80 -5.49 0.06 -13.66
CA ALA A 80 -6.41 1.18 -13.49
C ALA A 80 -6.99 1.65 -14.83
N ASN A 81 -6.17 1.72 -15.88
CA ASN A 81 -6.64 2.12 -17.20
C ASN A 81 -7.59 1.08 -17.82
N PHE A 82 -7.28 -0.19 -17.65
CA PHE A 82 -8.14 -1.26 -18.21
C PHE A 82 -9.54 -1.22 -17.59
N PHE A 83 -9.63 -1.07 -16.29
CA PHE A 83 -10.92 -1.04 -15.57
C PHE A 83 -11.47 0.35 -15.38
N ARG A 84 -10.81 1.38 -15.94
CA ARG A 84 -11.23 2.79 -15.85
C ARG A 84 -11.41 3.25 -14.41
N ILE A 85 -10.44 2.89 -13.56
CA ILE A 85 -10.44 3.28 -12.16
C ILE A 85 -9.76 4.63 -12.02
N PRO A 86 -10.46 5.67 -11.53
CA PRO A 86 -9.83 6.98 -11.34
C PRO A 86 -8.86 6.96 -10.17
N PRO A 87 -7.84 7.84 -10.14
CA PRO A 87 -6.88 7.88 -9.03
C PRO A 87 -7.53 8.01 -7.66
N ALA A 88 -8.59 8.78 -7.51
CA ALA A 88 -9.29 8.96 -6.23
C ALA A 88 -9.99 7.69 -5.73
N ALA A 89 -10.12 6.66 -6.56
CA ALA A 89 -10.66 5.35 -6.17
C ALA A 89 -9.57 4.31 -5.88
N ILE A 90 -8.31 4.75 -5.80
CA ILE A 90 -7.15 3.88 -5.54
C ILE A 90 -6.59 4.17 -4.16
N LEU A 91 -6.35 3.10 -3.40
CA LEU A 91 -5.59 3.15 -2.14
C LEU A 91 -4.26 2.44 -2.36
N VAL A 92 -3.15 3.13 -2.07
CA VAL A 92 -1.81 2.57 -2.16
C VAL A 92 -1.23 2.43 -0.76
N ALA A 93 -0.91 1.20 -0.36
CA ALA A 93 -0.22 0.92 0.89
C ALA A 93 1.29 0.87 0.63
N HIS A 94 2.06 1.56 1.47
CA HIS A 94 3.50 1.64 1.30
C HIS A 94 4.22 1.89 2.63
N ASP A 95 5.51 1.58 2.67
CA ASP A 95 6.38 1.88 3.81
C ASP A 95 6.64 3.39 3.92
N GLU A 96 6.73 3.89 5.15
CA GLU A 96 6.90 5.31 5.44
C GLU A 96 8.05 5.52 6.44
N LEU A 97 9.09 6.23 5.99
CA LEU A 97 10.28 6.54 6.81
C LEU A 97 9.98 7.54 7.92
N ASP A 98 9.03 8.44 7.70
CA ASP A 98 8.77 9.57 8.61
C ASP A 98 7.87 9.21 9.78
N MET A 99 7.55 7.93 9.93
CA MET A 99 6.69 7.44 11.02
C MET A 99 7.34 6.24 11.69
N LEU A 100 7.14 6.13 12.99
CA LEU A 100 7.67 5.00 13.78
C LEU A 100 6.92 3.70 13.46
N PRO A 101 7.61 2.55 13.60
CA PRO A 101 6.93 1.26 13.55
C PRO A 101 5.78 1.21 14.56
N GLY A 102 4.65 0.70 14.15
CA GLY A 102 3.43 0.65 14.96
C GLY A 102 2.44 1.75 14.64
N ILE A 103 2.84 2.75 13.87
CA ILE A 103 1.96 3.83 13.42
C ILE A 103 1.59 3.63 11.96
N ALA A 104 0.30 3.71 11.66
CA ALA A 104 -0.22 3.77 10.30
C ALA A 104 -1.13 4.99 10.15
N LYS A 105 -1.07 5.66 9.02
CA LYS A 105 -1.89 6.84 8.74
C LYS A 105 -2.41 6.84 7.32
N LEU A 106 -3.58 7.41 7.13
CA LEU A 106 -4.17 7.63 5.82
C LEU A 106 -3.93 9.06 5.38
N LYS A 107 -3.74 9.24 4.07
CA LYS A 107 -3.58 10.55 3.44
C LYS A 107 -4.13 10.49 2.03
N GLN A 108 -4.77 11.55 1.59
CA GLN A 108 -5.11 11.72 0.17
C GLN A 108 -4.13 12.67 -0.48
N GLY A 109 -3.62 12.27 -1.65
CA GLY A 109 -2.74 13.14 -2.45
C GLY A 109 -1.38 13.39 -1.82
N GLY A 110 -0.71 14.40 -2.32
CA GLY A 110 0.64 14.77 -1.90
C GLY A 110 1.73 14.24 -2.82
N GLY A 111 2.96 14.63 -2.54
CA GLY A 111 4.14 14.19 -3.28
C GLY A 111 4.55 12.76 -2.93
N HIS A 112 5.65 12.30 -3.54
CA HIS A 112 6.15 10.93 -3.31
C HIS A 112 7.08 10.82 -2.11
N GLY A 113 7.54 11.93 -1.54
CA GLY A 113 8.43 11.93 -0.38
C GLY A 113 9.73 11.15 -0.56
N GLY A 114 10.20 10.97 -1.78
CA GLY A 114 11.38 10.18 -2.09
C GLY A 114 11.12 8.67 -2.25
N HIS A 115 9.88 8.23 -2.08
CA HIS A 115 9.51 6.81 -2.27
C HIS A 115 9.42 6.51 -3.78
N ASN A 116 10.30 5.64 -4.28
CA ASN A 116 10.41 5.37 -5.71
C ASN A 116 9.15 4.75 -6.32
N GLY A 117 8.44 3.92 -5.56
CA GLY A 117 7.18 3.34 -6.03
C GLY A 117 6.10 4.39 -6.22
N LEU A 118 5.95 5.29 -5.25
CA LEU A 118 4.99 6.40 -5.36
C LEU A 118 5.36 7.36 -6.49
N ARG A 119 6.64 7.64 -6.65
CA ARG A 119 7.13 8.49 -7.75
C ARG A 119 6.69 7.94 -9.10
N ASP A 120 6.90 6.65 -9.32
CA ASP A 120 6.56 6.01 -10.58
C ASP A 120 5.04 5.94 -10.79
N ILE A 121 4.27 5.65 -9.75
CA ILE A 121 2.81 5.64 -9.84
C ILE A 121 2.30 7.02 -10.29
N ILE A 122 2.78 8.09 -9.67
CA ILE A 122 2.36 9.45 -10.03
C ILE A 122 2.70 9.72 -11.49
N ALA A 123 3.91 9.40 -11.92
CA ALA A 123 4.34 9.60 -13.32
C ALA A 123 3.47 8.81 -14.29
N GLN A 124 3.22 7.54 -14.02
CA GLN A 124 2.46 6.67 -14.92
C GLN A 124 0.96 6.97 -14.94
N LEU A 125 0.45 7.64 -13.93
CA LEU A 125 -0.94 8.11 -13.90
C LEU A 125 -1.09 9.54 -14.48
N GLY A 126 -0.15 9.97 -15.30
CA GLY A 126 -0.20 11.28 -15.96
C GLY A 126 0.00 12.44 -14.98
N ASN A 127 0.89 12.27 -14.02
CA ASN A 127 1.17 13.22 -12.95
C ASN A 127 -0.03 13.51 -12.03
N GLN A 128 -0.95 12.55 -11.94
CA GLN A 128 -2.07 12.63 -11.00
C GLN A 128 -1.67 11.98 -9.68
N ASN A 129 -1.86 12.70 -8.59
CA ASN A 129 -1.46 12.26 -7.25
C ASN A 129 -2.62 12.18 -6.25
N SER A 130 -3.86 12.24 -6.72
CA SER A 130 -5.05 12.32 -5.86
C SER A 130 -5.46 10.99 -5.22
N PHE A 131 -4.71 9.92 -5.45
CA PHE A 131 -5.01 8.64 -4.83
C PHE A 131 -4.78 8.70 -3.31
N TYR A 132 -5.46 7.79 -2.59
CA TYR A 132 -5.30 7.64 -1.15
C TYR A 132 -4.07 6.79 -0.84
N ARG A 133 -3.48 7.03 0.32
CA ARG A 133 -2.28 6.32 0.76
C ARG A 133 -2.46 5.82 2.17
N LEU A 134 -2.15 4.54 2.36
CA LEU A 134 -1.97 3.97 3.68
C LEU A 134 -0.47 3.97 3.95
N ARG A 135 -0.05 4.83 4.85
CA ARG A 135 1.36 5.03 5.21
C ARG A 135 1.67 4.15 6.40
N LEU A 136 2.55 3.17 6.20
CA LEU A 136 2.94 2.20 7.23
C LEU A 136 4.33 2.57 7.75
N GLY A 137 4.41 3.03 9.00
CA GLY A 137 5.65 3.49 9.60
C GLY A 137 6.69 2.39 9.72
N ILE A 138 7.91 2.69 9.31
CA ILE A 138 9.06 1.78 9.42
C ILE A 138 10.25 2.43 10.16
N GLY A 139 10.13 3.71 10.50
CA GLY A 139 11.24 4.47 11.08
C GLY A 139 12.25 4.94 10.05
N HIS A 140 13.21 5.70 10.49
CA HIS A 140 14.25 6.29 9.63
C HIS A 140 15.64 5.91 10.17
N PRO A 141 16.62 5.62 9.30
CA PRO A 141 17.96 5.23 9.75
C PRO A 141 18.81 6.40 10.25
N GLY A 142 18.31 7.64 10.16
CA GLY A 142 19.00 8.83 10.65
C GLY A 142 19.81 9.58 9.60
N ASP A 143 20.18 8.93 8.50
CA ASP A 143 20.96 9.51 7.41
C ASP A 143 20.34 9.09 6.08
N LYS A 144 20.12 10.05 5.17
CA LYS A 144 19.55 9.77 3.85
C LYS A 144 20.38 8.78 3.04
N ASN A 145 21.69 8.73 3.28
CA ASN A 145 22.59 7.81 2.57
C ASN A 145 22.40 6.35 3.01
N LEU A 146 21.75 6.12 4.16
CA LEU A 146 21.46 4.78 4.68
C LEU A 146 20.09 4.26 4.26
N VAL A 147 19.24 5.10 3.66
CA VAL A 147 17.84 4.77 3.37
C VAL A 147 17.71 3.56 2.46
N SER A 148 18.47 3.50 1.37
CA SER A 148 18.38 2.40 0.41
C SER A 148 18.62 1.03 1.07
N GLY A 149 19.71 0.89 1.82
CA GLY A 149 20.00 -0.34 2.55
C GLY A 149 19.00 -0.64 3.66
N PHE A 150 18.52 0.42 4.33
CA PHE A 150 17.55 0.29 5.42
C PHE A 150 16.22 -0.29 4.93
N VAL A 151 15.65 0.26 3.85
CA VAL A 151 14.36 -0.22 3.34
C VAL A 151 14.45 -1.62 2.73
N LEU A 152 15.59 -2.00 2.18
CA LEU A 152 15.83 -3.33 1.64
C LEU A 152 16.26 -4.35 2.71
N GLY A 153 16.44 -3.90 3.94
CA GLY A 153 16.75 -4.75 5.07
C GLY A 153 15.50 -5.20 5.82
N ARG A 154 15.68 -6.22 6.64
CA ARG A 154 14.62 -6.71 7.53
C ARG A 154 14.66 -5.95 8.85
N ALA A 155 13.48 -5.65 9.39
CA ALA A 155 13.37 -5.04 10.70
C ALA A 155 13.72 -6.05 11.81
N PRO A 156 14.26 -5.58 12.95
CA PRO A 156 14.31 -6.43 14.15
C PRO A 156 12.91 -6.93 14.50
N ARG A 157 12.85 -8.08 15.15
CA ARG A 157 11.57 -8.73 15.48
C ARG A 157 10.59 -7.80 16.20
N SER A 158 11.07 -7.00 17.14
CA SER A 158 10.22 -6.07 17.89
C SER A 158 9.57 -5.02 16.99
N GLU A 159 10.30 -4.51 16.00
CA GLU A 159 9.76 -3.54 15.04
C GLU A 159 8.83 -4.21 14.03
N GLN A 160 9.15 -5.43 13.59
CA GLN A 160 8.28 -6.19 12.70
C GLN A 160 6.93 -6.50 13.37
N GLU A 161 6.93 -6.84 14.63
CA GLU A 161 5.70 -7.07 15.39
C GLU A 161 4.85 -5.81 15.48
N LYS A 162 5.49 -4.64 15.67
CA LYS A 162 4.78 -3.35 15.67
C LYS A 162 4.21 -3.03 14.31
N LEU A 163 4.95 -3.27 13.23
CA LEU A 163 4.45 -3.08 11.87
C LEU A 163 3.21 -3.95 11.63
N GLU A 164 3.29 -5.22 11.98
CA GLU A 164 2.16 -6.14 11.78
C GLU A 164 0.96 -5.74 12.64
N ALA A 165 1.17 -5.23 13.83
CA ALA A 165 0.09 -4.70 14.65
C ALA A 165 -0.58 -3.48 13.99
N SER A 166 0.20 -2.59 13.38
CA SER A 166 -0.34 -1.44 12.65
C SER A 166 -1.14 -1.88 11.42
N ILE A 167 -0.71 -2.94 10.75
CA ILE A 167 -1.44 -3.54 9.63
C ILE A 167 -2.78 -4.12 10.11
N ASP A 168 -2.78 -4.85 11.22
CA ASP A 168 -4.00 -5.39 11.80
C ASP A 168 -4.98 -4.27 12.17
N PHE A 169 -4.48 -3.17 12.72
CA PHE A 169 -5.30 -2.02 13.04
C PHE A 169 -5.91 -1.39 11.78
N ALA A 170 -5.11 -1.30 10.70
CA ALA A 170 -5.60 -0.80 9.41
C ALA A 170 -6.67 -1.72 8.82
N LEU A 171 -6.54 -3.05 9.00
CA LEU A 171 -7.57 -4.01 8.57
C LEU A 171 -8.89 -3.78 9.31
N ASP A 172 -8.85 -3.43 10.59
CA ASP A 172 -10.05 -3.12 11.36
C ASP A 172 -10.77 -1.88 10.83
N VAL A 173 -10.04 -0.98 10.20
CA VAL A 173 -10.56 0.28 9.63
C VAL A 173 -10.92 0.11 8.14
N LEU A 174 -10.64 -1.02 7.55
CA LEU A 174 -10.90 -1.27 6.12
C LEU A 174 -12.36 -1.03 5.71
N PRO A 175 -13.40 -1.41 6.49
CA PRO A 175 -14.77 -1.13 6.09
C PRO A 175 -15.04 0.36 5.84
N GLU A 176 -14.51 1.24 6.67
CA GLU A 176 -14.67 2.69 6.50
C GLU A 176 -13.95 3.19 5.23
N MET A 177 -12.76 2.66 4.96
CA MET A 177 -12.04 3.00 3.73
C MET A 177 -12.82 2.57 2.49
N LEU A 178 -13.38 1.35 2.50
CA LEU A 178 -14.16 0.82 1.37
C LEU A 178 -15.46 1.59 1.16
N ALA A 179 -16.04 2.12 2.24
CA ALA A 179 -17.24 2.95 2.17
C ALA A 179 -16.95 4.38 1.69
N GLY A 180 -15.67 4.77 1.64
CA GLY A 180 -15.29 6.15 1.33
C GLY A 180 -15.51 7.12 2.49
N ASP A 181 -15.71 6.59 3.70
CA ASP A 181 -15.83 7.42 4.91
C ASP A 181 -14.45 7.71 5.48
N TRP A 182 -13.72 8.57 4.80
CA TRP A 182 -12.33 8.87 5.12
C TRP A 182 -12.15 9.61 6.43
N THR A 183 -13.11 10.46 6.79
CA THR A 183 -13.09 11.18 8.07
C THR A 183 -13.10 10.18 9.22
N LYS A 184 -14.03 9.23 9.21
CA LYS A 184 -14.13 8.20 10.24
C LYS A 184 -12.93 7.27 10.24
N ALA A 185 -12.49 6.85 9.03
CA ALA A 185 -11.33 5.99 8.89
C ALA A 185 -10.08 6.63 9.49
N MET A 186 -9.84 7.91 9.19
CA MET A 186 -8.70 8.64 9.73
C MET A 186 -8.81 8.83 11.25
N GLN A 187 -10.00 9.16 11.77
CA GLN A 187 -10.18 9.30 13.21
C GLN A 187 -9.84 8.01 13.95
N GLN A 188 -10.30 6.87 13.45
CA GLN A 188 -10.03 5.58 14.07
C GLN A 188 -8.56 5.20 13.95
N LEU A 189 -7.99 5.31 12.74
CA LEU A 189 -6.61 4.87 12.49
C LEU A 189 -5.59 5.77 13.19
N HIS A 190 -5.81 7.08 13.17
CA HIS A 190 -4.85 8.03 13.74
C HIS A 190 -4.90 8.10 15.27
N SER A 191 -5.82 7.39 15.90
CA SER A 191 -5.89 7.30 17.38
C SER A 191 -4.90 6.28 17.93
N GLN A 192 -4.28 5.43 17.09
CA GLN A 192 -3.31 4.45 17.55
C GLN A 192 -2.03 5.11 18.08
N LYS A 193 -1.34 4.40 18.96
CA LYS A 193 -0.04 4.84 19.52
C LYS A 193 1.03 3.81 19.20
N ALA A 194 2.22 4.31 18.99
CA ALA A 194 3.40 3.49 18.74
C ALA A 194 3.76 2.59 19.93
#